data_7426f368c6084b85e4fc29638aa8ec74
#
_entry.id   7426f368c6084b85e4fc29638aa8ec74
#
_cell.length_a   1.000
_cell.length_b   1.000
_cell.length_c   1.000
_cell.angle_alpha   90.00
_cell.angle_beta   90.00
_cell.angle_gamma   90.00
#
_symmetry.space_group_name_H-M   'P 1'
#
loop_
_entity.id
_entity.type
_entity.pdbx_description
1 polymer ?
#
loop_
_entity_poly.entity_id
_entity_poly.type
_entity_poly.pdbx_seq_one_letter_code
_entity_poly.pdbx_strand_id
1 'polypeptide(L)'
;MALAKHKKASLWGAFFVVCSLLGCGPAQGEDPVALPATCSMPAQAQPVRSRSVTDGDTLRLSDGRRLRLIGINTPEIGRDGAPSEPYAQAARRALQALVEHQPLQLALGEDGRDHYGRTLGYLFDEQGRSIEALLLSQGLGYAVVIPPNDLLAECHQAAEQLARSARRGLWQNPPVLSLDELDSGGFHLLQGRVAAVTSSRHALWIDLD
;
A
#
# COMPACT_ATOMS: atom_id res chain seq x y z
N MET A 1 -6.39 93.96 -13.39
CA MET A 1 -6.14 93.26 -12.13
C MET A 1 -7.37 92.42 -11.78
N ALA A 2 -7.43 91.19 -12.15
CA ALA A 2 -8.57 90.33 -11.86
C ALA A 2 -8.06 88.94 -11.47
N LEU A 3 -8.33 88.54 -10.24
CA LEU A 3 -8.03 87.25 -9.68
C LEU A 3 -9.05 86.24 -10.18
N ALA A 4 -8.62 85.20 -10.89
CA ALA A 4 -9.42 84.03 -11.23
C ALA A 4 -9.31 82.97 -10.10
N LYS A 5 -10.48 82.64 -9.50
CA LYS A 5 -10.61 81.52 -8.53
C LYS A 5 -10.82 80.25 -9.29
N HIS A 6 -9.87 79.35 -9.18
CA HIS A 6 -10.05 77.97 -9.63
C HIS A 6 -10.70 77.11 -8.55
N LYS A 7 -11.85 76.49 -8.84
CA LYS A 7 -12.52 75.49 -8.05
C LYS A 7 -11.84 74.17 -8.30
N LYS A 8 -11.38 73.50 -7.25
CA LYS A 8 -10.90 72.06 -7.29
C LYS A 8 -12.14 71.15 -7.22
N ALA A 9 -12.37 70.40 -8.28
CA ALA A 9 -13.28 69.25 -8.26
C ALA A 9 -12.54 68.07 -7.72
N SER A 10 -13.02 67.48 -6.62
CA SER A 10 -12.55 66.25 -6.06
C SER A 10 -13.24 65.10 -6.79
N LEU A 11 -12.49 64.32 -7.63
CA LEU A 11 -12.96 63.04 -8.14
C LEU A 11 -12.68 61.96 -7.08
N TRP A 12 -13.71 61.50 -6.44
CA TRP A 12 -13.68 60.25 -5.71
C TRP A 12 -13.76 59.11 -6.72
N GLY A 13 -12.61 58.53 -7.02
CA GLY A 13 -12.55 57.29 -7.76
C GLY A 13 -12.93 56.12 -6.84
N ALA A 14 -14.07 55.50 -7.12
CA ALA A 14 -14.46 54.27 -6.50
C ALA A 14 -13.55 53.14 -7.05
N PHE A 15 -12.62 52.67 -6.23
CA PHE A 15 -11.83 51.45 -6.52
C PHE A 15 -12.74 50.25 -6.29
N PHE A 16 -13.26 49.66 -7.37
CA PHE A 16 -13.85 48.33 -7.33
C PHE A 16 -12.72 47.30 -7.24
N VAL A 17 -12.45 46.82 -6.02
CA VAL A 17 -11.64 45.58 -5.86
C VAL A 17 -12.51 44.43 -6.31
N VAL A 18 -12.29 43.97 -7.53
CA VAL A 18 -12.80 42.67 -7.98
C VAL A 18 -12.00 41.62 -7.24
N CYS A 19 -12.55 41.14 -6.13
CA CYS A 19 -12.06 39.96 -5.44
C CYS A 19 -12.39 38.74 -6.33
N SER A 20 -11.45 38.33 -7.20
CA SER A 20 -11.53 37.06 -7.89
C SER A 20 -11.51 35.98 -6.83
N LEU A 21 -12.67 35.44 -6.50
CA LEU A 21 -12.82 34.20 -5.77
C LEU A 21 -12.23 33.09 -6.64
N LEU A 22 -10.91 32.90 -6.56
CA LEU A 22 -10.29 31.64 -6.91
C LEU A 22 -10.92 30.63 -5.98
N GLY A 23 -11.90 29.90 -6.50
CA GLY A 23 -12.52 28.77 -5.81
C GLY A 23 -11.44 27.81 -5.38
N CYS A 24 -11.20 27.77 -4.07
CA CYS A 24 -10.56 26.62 -3.44
C CYS A 24 -11.56 25.47 -3.62
N GLY A 25 -11.46 24.76 -4.74
CA GLY A 25 -12.18 23.50 -4.91
C GLY A 25 -11.83 22.59 -3.74
N PRO A 26 -12.78 21.81 -3.22
CA PRO A 26 -12.46 20.80 -2.24
C PRO A 26 -11.32 19.96 -2.80
N ALA A 27 -10.28 19.72 -1.99
CA ALA A 27 -9.24 18.77 -2.31
C ALA A 27 -9.96 17.50 -2.79
N GLN A 28 -9.73 17.11 -4.03
CA GLN A 28 -10.27 15.86 -4.57
C GLN A 28 -9.67 14.76 -3.70
N GLY A 29 -10.48 14.27 -2.73
CA GLY A 29 -10.17 13.02 -2.07
C GLY A 29 -10.03 12.02 -3.20
N GLU A 30 -8.89 11.35 -3.29
CA GLU A 30 -8.72 10.26 -4.24
C GLU A 30 -9.89 9.30 -4.02
N ASP A 31 -10.66 9.05 -5.07
CA ASP A 31 -11.77 8.10 -5.01
C ASP A 31 -11.24 6.79 -4.44
N PRO A 32 -11.94 6.17 -3.49
CA PRO A 32 -11.49 4.92 -2.90
C PRO A 32 -11.28 3.92 -4.04
N VAL A 33 -10.05 3.40 -4.16
CA VAL A 33 -9.69 2.43 -5.20
C VAL A 33 -10.67 1.26 -5.10
N ALA A 34 -11.48 1.08 -6.15
CA ALA A 34 -12.40 -0.04 -6.22
C ALA A 34 -11.57 -1.33 -6.31
N LEU A 35 -11.61 -2.14 -5.25
CA LEU A 35 -10.95 -3.44 -5.24
C LEU A 35 -11.74 -4.44 -6.09
N PRO A 36 -11.05 -5.43 -6.69
CA PRO A 36 -11.70 -6.52 -7.42
C PRO A 36 -12.71 -7.29 -6.56
N ALA A 37 -13.75 -7.83 -7.19
CA ALA A 37 -14.75 -8.66 -6.49
C ALA A 37 -14.16 -9.93 -5.87
N THR A 38 -13.00 -10.39 -6.36
CA THR A 38 -12.23 -11.51 -5.81
C THR A 38 -11.64 -11.23 -4.41
N CYS A 39 -11.72 -9.98 -3.93
CA CYS A 39 -11.25 -9.56 -2.60
C CYS A 39 -12.28 -9.74 -1.49
N SER A 40 -13.20 -10.67 -1.62
CA SER A 40 -14.27 -10.88 -0.64
C SER A 40 -13.76 -11.50 0.66
N MET A 41 -14.27 -10.99 1.78
CA MET A 41 -13.96 -11.53 3.11
C MET A 41 -14.57 -12.92 3.29
N PRO A 42 -13.78 -13.92 3.75
CA PRO A 42 -14.30 -15.25 4.07
C PRO A 42 -15.29 -15.22 5.24
N ALA A 43 -16.29 -16.10 5.20
CA ALA A 43 -17.33 -16.18 6.24
C ALA A 43 -16.79 -16.55 7.64
N GLN A 44 -15.62 -17.18 7.70
CA GLN A 44 -14.96 -17.63 8.95
C GLN A 44 -14.12 -16.53 9.61
N ALA A 45 -14.12 -15.32 9.08
CA ALA A 45 -13.38 -14.21 9.68
C ALA A 45 -13.87 -13.89 11.11
N GLN A 46 -12.93 -13.61 12.01
CA GLN A 46 -13.18 -13.36 13.42
C GLN A 46 -12.85 -11.91 13.79
N PRO A 47 -13.62 -11.26 14.66
CA PRO A 47 -13.36 -9.90 15.07
C PRO A 47 -12.04 -9.81 15.85
N VAL A 48 -11.21 -8.85 15.50
CA VAL A 48 -9.94 -8.53 16.17
C VAL A 48 -9.73 -7.02 16.27
N ARG A 49 -8.74 -6.61 17.07
CA ARG A 49 -8.28 -5.22 17.15
C ARG A 49 -6.77 -5.15 17.05
N SER A 50 -6.27 -4.15 16.33
CA SER A 50 -4.86 -3.82 16.33
C SER A 50 -4.44 -3.18 17.66
N ARG A 51 -3.23 -3.51 18.12
CA ARG A 51 -2.55 -2.86 19.24
C ARG A 51 -1.42 -1.96 18.77
N SER A 52 -0.62 -2.42 17.83
CA SER A 52 0.51 -1.69 17.28
C SER A 52 0.96 -2.29 15.95
N VAL A 53 1.50 -1.46 15.07
CA VAL A 53 2.06 -1.87 13.77
C VAL A 53 3.58 -1.90 13.89
N THR A 54 4.20 -3.00 13.44
CA THR A 54 5.65 -3.20 13.43
C THR A 54 6.26 -2.65 12.13
N ASP A 55 5.75 -3.12 11.00
CA ASP A 55 6.15 -2.75 9.64
C ASP A 55 4.93 -2.77 8.71
N GLY A 56 5.12 -2.77 7.40
CA GLY A 56 4.01 -2.67 6.44
C GLY A 56 3.13 -3.92 6.33
N ASP A 57 3.56 -5.07 6.86
CA ASP A 57 2.82 -6.34 6.78
C ASP A 57 2.78 -7.13 8.09
N THR A 58 3.28 -6.54 9.16
CA THR A 58 3.31 -7.18 10.49
C THR A 58 2.78 -6.26 11.56
N LEU A 59 1.83 -6.75 12.34
CA LEU A 59 1.24 -6.02 13.46
C LEU A 59 1.05 -6.91 14.69
N ARG A 60 0.81 -6.28 15.83
CA ARG A 60 0.43 -6.95 17.07
C ARG A 60 -1.05 -6.70 17.35
N LEU A 61 -1.78 -7.76 17.59
CA LEU A 61 -3.19 -7.70 17.98
C LEU A 61 -3.34 -7.42 19.48
N SER A 62 -4.51 -6.96 19.90
CA SER A 62 -4.83 -6.65 21.29
C SER A 62 -4.84 -7.89 22.21
N ASP A 63 -5.04 -9.08 21.66
CA ASP A 63 -4.94 -10.36 22.35
C ASP A 63 -3.50 -10.87 22.50
N GLY A 64 -2.51 -10.11 22.03
CA GLY A 64 -1.09 -10.40 22.15
C GLY A 64 -0.48 -11.16 20.96
N ARG A 65 -1.28 -11.69 20.05
CA ARG A 65 -0.77 -12.36 18.84
C ARG A 65 0.03 -11.39 17.98
N ARG A 66 1.12 -11.89 17.40
CA ARG A 66 1.84 -11.21 16.32
C ARG A 66 1.24 -11.74 15.00
N LEU A 67 0.65 -10.85 14.22
CA LEU A 67 0.04 -11.18 12.94
C LEU A 67 0.98 -10.78 11.81
N ARG A 68 1.29 -11.72 10.90
CA ARG A 68 1.90 -11.50 9.60
C ARG A 68 0.81 -11.61 8.54
N LEU A 69 0.60 -10.54 7.80
CA LEU A 69 -0.37 -10.51 6.71
C LEU A 69 0.07 -11.43 5.57
N ILE A 70 -0.86 -12.28 5.10
CA ILE A 70 -0.63 -13.22 4.00
C ILE A 70 -0.80 -12.51 2.66
N GLY A 71 -0.04 -12.93 1.65
CA GLY A 71 -0.23 -12.48 0.27
C GLY A 71 0.39 -11.14 -0.07
N ILE A 72 1.06 -10.51 0.89
CA ILE A 72 1.83 -9.27 0.70
C ILE A 72 3.22 -9.39 1.30
N ASN A 73 4.21 -8.82 0.63
CA ASN A 73 5.53 -8.56 1.18
C ASN A 73 5.84 -7.07 1.04
N THR A 74 6.08 -6.40 2.15
CA THR A 74 6.39 -4.97 2.16
C THR A 74 7.87 -4.74 2.35
N PRO A 75 8.40 -3.58 1.89
CA PRO A 75 9.78 -3.21 2.18
C PRO A 75 10.09 -3.21 3.68
N GLU A 76 11.28 -3.67 4.03
CA GLU A 76 11.70 -3.84 5.41
C GLU A 76 12.14 -2.52 6.07
N ILE A 77 11.74 -2.36 7.32
CA ILE A 77 12.25 -1.28 8.17
C ILE A 77 13.63 -1.68 8.69
N GLY A 78 14.61 -0.84 8.43
CA GLY A 78 15.97 -1.05 8.90
C GLY A 78 16.04 -1.18 10.42
N ARG A 79 16.90 -2.07 10.90
CA ARG A 79 17.16 -2.34 12.33
C ARG A 79 18.66 -2.23 12.61
N ASP A 80 19.00 -2.02 13.86
CA ASP A 80 20.38 -2.00 14.34
C ASP A 80 21.30 -1.05 13.54
N GLY A 81 20.75 0.10 13.12
CA GLY A 81 21.48 1.11 12.33
C GLY A 81 21.45 0.89 10.82
N ALA A 82 20.88 -0.20 10.32
CA ALA A 82 20.67 -0.38 8.89
C ALA A 82 19.58 0.59 8.37
N PRO A 83 19.74 1.14 7.16
CA PRO A 83 18.69 1.99 6.57
C PRO A 83 17.44 1.17 6.25
N SER A 84 16.27 1.82 6.33
CA SER A 84 15.03 1.22 5.84
C SER A 84 15.03 1.18 4.32
N GLU A 85 14.41 0.14 3.76
CA GLU A 85 14.18 0.07 2.32
C GLU A 85 13.25 1.21 1.85
N PRO A 86 13.33 1.61 0.58
CA PRO A 86 12.41 2.57 0.00
C PRO A 86 10.95 2.16 0.23
N TYR A 87 10.09 3.11 0.62
CA TYR A 87 8.68 2.92 0.96
C TYR A 87 8.37 2.12 2.24
N ALA A 88 9.31 1.55 2.96
CA ALA A 88 9.05 0.80 4.21
C ALA A 88 8.26 1.62 5.24
N GLN A 89 8.69 2.86 5.48
CA GLN A 89 8.00 3.76 6.40
C GLN A 89 6.62 4.22 5.88
N ALA A 90 6.45 4.30 4.55
CA ALA A 90 5.16 4.63 3.95
C ALA A 90 4.19 3.47 4.13
N ALA A 91 4.61 2.23 3.85
CA ALA A 91 3.82 1.02 4.06
C ALA A 91 3.37 0.87 5.52
N ARG A 92 4.30 1.05 6.47
CA ARG A 92 3.97 1.02 7.90
C ARG A 92 2.92 2.06 8.28
N ARG A 93 3.08 3.33 7.84
CA ARG A 93 2.10 4.39 8.14
C ARG A 93 0.74 4.11 7.50
N ALA A 94 0.72 3.59 6.28
CA ALA A 94 -0.52 3.23 5.60
C ALA A 94 -1.23 2.09 6.33
N LEU A 95 -0.52 1.02 6.70
CA LEU A 95 -1.10 -0.04 7.53
C LEU A 95 -1.64 0.51 8.84
N GLN A 96 -0.88 1.37 9.53
CA GLN A 96 -1.31 1.98 10.78
C GLN A 96 -2.62 2.75 10.60
N ALA A 97 -2.73 3.59 9.58
CA ALA A 97 -3.96 4.36 9.30
C ALA A 97 -5.16 3.46 8.98
N LEU A 98 -4.94 2.30 8.33
CA LEU A 98 -5.98 1.36 7.98
C LEU A 98 -6.49 0.52 9.17
N VAL A 99 -5.67 0.33 10.23
CA VAL A 99 -6.00 -0.59 11.32
C VAL A 99 -6.17 0.10 12.68
N GLU A 100 -5.79 1.38 12.80
CA GLU A 100 -5.83 2.11 14.06
C GLU A 100 -7.27 2.51 14.41
N HIS A 101 -7.66 2.21 15.65
CA HIS A 101 -8.98 2.53 16.23
C HIS A 101 -10.20 1.96 15.46
N GLN A 102 -10.00 1.00 14.57
CA GLN A 102 -11.08 0.40 13.79
C GLN A 102 -11.35 -1.05 14.23
N PRO A 103 -12.61 -1.50 14.15
CA PRO A 103 -12.94 -2.93 14.18
C PRO A 103 -12.35 -3.61 12.95
N LEU A 104 -11.74 -4.76 13.16
CA LEU A 104 -11.12 -5.54 12.09
C LEU A 104 -11.64 -6.96 12.12
N GLN A 105 -11.55 -7.64 10.98
CA GLN A 105 -11.89 -9.04 10.82
C GLN A 105 -10.65 -9.80 10.34
N LEU A 106 -10.33 -10.91 11.00
CA LEU A 106 -9.18 -11.76 10.68
C LEU A 106 -9.66 -13.12 10.20
N ALA A 107 -9.29 -13.48 8.98
CA ALA A 107 -9.37 -14.83 8.47
C ALA A 107 -7.99 -15.48 8.57
N LEU A 108 -7.90 -16.62 9.27
CA LEU A 108 -6.64 -17.36 9.39
C LEU A 108 -6.29 -18.03 8.05
N GLY A 109 -5.00 -18.13 7.77
CA GLY A 109 -4.51 -18.96 6.69
C GLY A 109 -4.76 -20.45 6.94
N GLU A 110 -4.65 -21.27 5.91
CA GLU A 110 -4.67 -22.73 6.03
C GLU A 110 -3.51 -23.18 6.93
N ASP A 111 -2.29 -22.72 6.66
CA ASP A 111 -1.20 -22.68 7.62
C ASP A 111 -1.35 -21.44 8.50
N GLY A 112 -1.85 -21.62 9.70
CA GLY A 112 -2.17 -20.51 10.60
C GLY A 112 -0.97 -19.93 11.35
N ARG A 113 0.25 -20.51 11.21
CA ARG A 113 1.46 -20.02 11.87
C ARG A 113 2.72 -20.27 11.05
N ASP A 114 3.65 -19.33 11.12
CA ASP A 114 4.99 -19.51 10.57
C ASP A 114 5.99 -20.10 11.60
N HIS A 115 7.18 -20.39 11.12
CA HIS A 115 8.27 -20.95 11.96
C HIS A 115 8.81 -19.98 13.02
N TYR A 116 8.47 -18.66 12.93
CA TYR A 116 8.76 -17.67 13.96
C TYR A 116 7.65 -17.56 15.01
N GLY A 117 6.59 -18.38 14.93
CA GLY A 117 5.43 -18.38 15.81
C GLY A 117 4.47 -17.21 15.57
N ARG A 118 4.59 -16.46 14.44
CA ARG A 118 3.61 -15.45 14.07
C ARG A 118 2.34 -16.11 13.57
N THR A 119 1.19 -15.55 13.90
CA THR A 119 -0.08 -15.91 13.29
C THR A 119 -0.07 -15.47 11.84
N LEU A 120 -0.49 -16.32 10.92
CA LEU A 120 -0.67 -16.01 9.50
C LEU A 120 -2.16 -15.80 9.21
N GLY A 121 -2.52 -14.71 8.55
CA GLY A 121 -3.92 -14.42 8.25
C GLY A 121 -4.11 -13.25 7.30
N TYR A 122 -5.33 -13.16 6.80
CA TYR A 122 -5.84 -12.07 5.97
C TYR A 122 -6.66 -11.13 6.84
N LEU A 123 -6.44 -9.84 6.71
CA LEU A 123 -7.09 -8.82 7.52
C LEU A 123 -8.06 -7.99 6.69
N PHE A 124 -9.23 -7.72 7.28
CA PHE A 124 -10.29 -6.95 6.63
C PHE A 124 -10.77 -5.84 7.54
N ASP A 125 -11.20 -4.75 6.94
CA ASP A 125 -11.87 -3.66 7.65
C ASP A 125 -13.37 -3.97 7.89
N GLU A 126 -14.07 -3.02 8.50
CA GLU A 126 -15.52 -3.11 8.79
C GLU A 126 -16.38 -3.25 7.53
N GLN A 127 -15.91 -2.74 6.39
CA GLN A 127 -16.58 -2.84 5.09
C GLN A 127 -16.25 -4.15 4.36
N GLY A 128 -15.46 -5.04 4.96
CA GLY A 128 -15.03 -6.29 4.36
C GLY A 128 -13.96 -6.13 3.28
N ARG A 129 -13.26 -4.97 3.21
CA ARG A 129 -12.19 -4.75 2.25
C ARG A 129 -10.88 -5.33 2.79
N SER A 130 -10.15 -6.06 1.95
CA SER A 130 -8.84 -6.60 2.32
C SER A 130 -7.83 -5.47 2.55
N ILE A 131 -7.21 -5.46 3.72
CA ILE A 131 -6.15 -4.51 4.10
C ILE A 131 -4.93 -4.70 3.20
N GLU A 132 -4.56 -5.96 2.89
CA GLU A 132 -3.46 -6.28 1.99
C GLU A 132 -3.71 -5.72 0.59
N ALA A 133 -4.90 -5.92 0.05
CA ALA A 133 -5.26 -5.40 -1.27
C ALA A 133 -5.25 -3.87 -1.31
N LEU A 134 -5.68 -3.20 -0.23
CA LEU A 134 -5.59 -1.74 -0.12
C LEU A 134 -4.14 -1.25 -0.14
N LEU A 135 -3.22 -1.92 0.56
CA LEU A 135 -1.79 -1.59 0.53
C LEU A 135 -1.17 -1.86 -0.86
N LEU A 136 -1.49 -3.01 -1.45
CA LEU A 136 -1.00 -3.40 -2.79
C LEU A 136 -1.45 -2.41 -3.86
N SER A 137 -2.72 -1.98 -3.83
CA SER A 137 -3.27 -1.01 -4.78
C SER A 137 -2.64 0.39 -4.70
N GLN A 138 -2.00 0.69 -3.57
CA GLN A 138 -1.20 1.90 -3.36
C GLN A 138 0.27 1.72 -3.78
N GLY A 139 0.69 0.49 -4.13
CA GLY A 139 2.08 0.17 -4.46
C GLY A 139 2.99 0.16 -3.24
N LEU A 140 2.50 -0.25 -2.08
CA LEU A 140 3.24 -0.28 -0.82
C LEU A 140 3.74 -1.67 -0.44
N GLY A 141 3.66 -2.62 -1.34
CA GLY A 141 4.15 -3.97 -1.20
C GLY A 141 4.09 -4.73 -2.50
N TYR A 142 4.54 -5.96 -2.47
CA TYR A 142 4.54 -6.92 -3.57
C TYR A 142 3.55 -8.04 -3.26
N ALA A 143 2.72 -8.41 -4.24
CA ALA A 143 1.87 -9.57 -4.12
C ALA A 143 2.72 -10.84 -4.15
N VAL A 144 2.58 -11.67 -3.13
CA VAL A 144 3.30 -12.95 -3.02
C VAL A 144 2.31 -14.08 -2.75
N VAL A 145 2.58 -15.25 -3.32
CA VAL A 145 1.76 -16.44 -3.12
C VAL A 145 2.63 -17.55 -2.56
N ILE A 146 2.32 -18.00 -1.35
CA ILE A 146 3.04 -19.08 -0.66
C ILE A 146 2.01 -20.15 -0.27
N PRO A 147 1.90 -21.24 -1.04
CA PRO A 147 0.98 -22.33 -0.72
C PRO A 147 1.26 -22.92 0.68
N PRO A 148 0.24 -23.39 1.41
CA PRO A 148 -1.17 -23.48 0.99
C PRO A 148 -1.99 -22.16 1.17
N ASN A 149 -1.36 -21.09 1.62
CA ASN A 149 -2.01 -19.81 1.93
C ASN A 149 -2.20 -18.95 0.65
N ASP A 150 -3.07 -19.37 -0.26
CA ASP A 150 -3.30 -18.73 -1.57
C ASP A 150 -4.73 -18.22 -1.78
N LEU A 151 -5.58 -18.24 -0.75
CA LEU A 151 -7.00 -17.92 -0.81
C LEU A 151 -7.33 -16.60 -1.53
N LEU A 152 -6.52 -15.55 -1.33
CA LEU A 152 -6.71 -14.24 -1.95
C LEU A 152 -5.66 -13.91 -3.02
N ALA A 153 -5.00 -14.92 -3.60
CA ALA A 153 -3.93 -14.71 -4.59
C ALA A 153 -4.38 -13.86 -5.78
N GLU A 154 -5.52 -14.18 -6.38
CA GLU A 154 -6.09 -13.41 -7.51
C GLU A 154 -6.45 -11.96 -7.12
N CYS A 155 -7.03 -11.78 -5.92
CA CYS A 155 -7.33 -10.45 -5.38
C CYS A 155 -6.06 -9.62 -5.25
N HIS A 156 -5.02 -10.16 -4.61
CA HIS A 156 -3.77 -9.46 -4.35
C HIS A 156 -3.01 -9.13 -5.64
N GLN A 157 -2.95 -10.05 -6.58
CA GLN A 157 -2.35 -9.83 -7.90
C GLN A 157 -3.08 -8.73 -8.69
N ALA A 158 -4.42 -8.76 -8.67
CA ALA A 158 -5.22 -7.73 -9.33
C ALA A 158 -5.05 -6.35 -8.67
N ALA A 159 -4.99 -6.28 -7.35
CA ALA A 159 -4.72 -5.04 -6.61
C ALA A 159 -3.32 -4.48 -6.92
N GLU A 160 -2.30 -5.33 -6.94
CA GLU A 160 -0.95 -4.93 -7.37
C GLU A 160 -0.94 -4.41 -8.81
N GLN A 161 -1.67 -5.06 -9.72
CA GLN A 161 -1.75 -4.64 -11.13
C GLN A 161 -2.33 -3.23 -11.27
N LEU A 162 -3.26 -2.82 -10.41
CA LEU A 162 -3.75 -1.43 -10.36
C LEU A 162 -2.62 -0.45 -10.03
N ALA A 163 -1.77 -0.77 -9.04
CA ALA A 163 -0.63 0.06 -8.68
C ALA A 163 0.43 0.11 -9.79
N ARG A 164 0.72 -1.02 -10.42
CA ARG A 164 1.66 -1.12 -11.55
C ARG A 164 1.21 -0.26 -12.72
N SER A 165 -0.05 -0.40 -13.14
CA SER A 165 -0.62 0.35 -14.27
C SER A 165 -0.63 1.85 -14.02
N ALA A 166 -0.88 2.27 -12.78
CA ALA A 166 -0.90 3.67 -12.36
C ALA A 166 0.49 4.19 -11.92
N ARG A 167 1.53 3.37 -11.95
CA ARG A 167 2.89 3.68 -11.46
C ARG A 167 2.88 4.27 -10.05
N ARG A 168 2.16 3.63 -9.12
CA ARG A 168 2.07 4.08 -7.72
C ARG A 168 3.16 3.46 -6.85
N GLY A 169 3.62 4.21 -5.85
CA GLY A 169 4.54 3.73 -4.82
C GLY A 169 5.79 3.08 -5.42
N LEU A 170 6.08 1.84 -5.03
CA LEU A 170 7.20 1.03 -5.52
C LEU A 170 7.25 0.92 -7.05
N TRP A 171 6.09 0.97 -7.72
CA TRP A 171 5.97 0.82 -9.17
C TRP A 171 6.28 2.09 -9.96
N GLN A 172 6.66 3.20 -9.30
CA GLN A 172 7.23 4.36 -9.97
C GLN A 172 8.62 4.05 -10.52
N ASN A 173 9.45 3.39 -9.69
CA ASN A 173 10.80 2.94 -10.01
C ASN A 173 11.03 1.58 -9.35
N PRO A 174 10.49 0.48 -9.90
CA PRO A 174 10.59 -0.83 -9.27
C PRO A 174 12.07 -1.27 -9.22
N PRO A 175 12.55 -1.80 -8.09
CA PRO A 175 13.92 -2.29 -7.93
C PRO A 175 14.07 -3.67 -8.57
N VAL A 176 13.96 -3.72 -9.90
CA VAL A 176 14.13 -4.94 -10.67
C VAL A 176 15.60 -5.13 -10.96
N LEU A 177 16.16 -6.26 -10.55
CA LEU A 177 17.55 -6.64 -10.77
C LEU A 177 17.65 -7.62 -11.95
N SER A 178 18.73 -7.53 -12.69
CA SER A 178 19.20 -8.59 -13.56
C SER A 178 19.89 -9.69 -12.73
N LEU A 179 20.10 -10.85 -13.31
CA LEU A 179 20.69 -11.99 -12.56
C LEU A 179 22.13 -11.72 -12.07
N ASP A 180 22.90 -10.97 -12.83
CA ASP A 180 24.28 -10.58 -12.51
C ASP A 180 24.37 -9.50 -11.42
N GLU A 181 23.27 -8.80 -11.13
CA GLU A 181 23.17 -7.84 -10.03
C GLU A 181 22.75 -8.49 -8.70
N LEU A 182 22.38 -9.77 -8.72
CA LEU A 182 21.95 -10.49 -7.52
C LEU A 182 23.17 -10.91 -6.69
N ASP A 183 23.48 -10.15 -5.66
CA ASP A 183 24.67 -10.34 -4.79
C ASP A 183 24.33 -10.86 -3.37
N SER A 184 23.04 -10.90 -3.01
CA SER A 184 22.61 -11.22 -1.65
C SER A 184 21.34 -12.06 -1.65
N GLY A 185 21.07 -12.74 -0.52
CA GLY A 185 19.79 -13.40 -0.26
C GLY A 185 18.70 -12.41 0.11
N GLY A 186 17.46 -12.86 0.16
CA GLY A 186 16.30 -12.06 0.53
C GLY A 186 15.23 -12.04 -0.56
N PHE A 187 14.33 -11.08 -0.49
CA PHE A 187 13.30 -10.88 -1.49
C PHE A 187 13.77 -9.89 -2.56
N HIS A 188 13.80 -10.34 -3.81
CA HIS A 188 14.18 -9.52 -4.95
C HIS A 188 13.18 -9.67 -6.09
N LEU A 189 12.96 -8.61 -6.85
CA LEU A 189 12.32 -8.68 -8.15
C LEU A 189 13.42 -8.90 -9.19
N LEU A 190 13.33 -10.02 -9.90
CA LEU A 190 14.32 -10.37 -10.92
C LEU A 190 13.70 -10.27 -12.30
N GLN A 191 14.49 -9.86 -13.27
CA GLN A 191 14.19 -9.92 -14.70
C GLN A 191 15.27 -10.73 -15.40
N GLY A 192 14.85 -11.71 -16.19
CA GLY A 192 15.72 -12.55 -17.01
C GLY A 192 14.93 -13.18 -18.13
N ARG A 193 15.65 -13.78 -19.11
CA ARG A 193 15.05 -14.57 -20.15
C ARG A 193 14.96 -16.01 -19.69
N VAL A 194 13.79 -16.64 -19.84
CA VAL A 194 13.65 -18.07 -19.53
C VAL A 194 14.48 -18.89 -20.52
N ALA A 195 15.54 -19.53 -20.03
CA ALA A 195 16.41 -20.40 -20.80
C ALA A 195 15.86 -21.84 -20.85
N ALA A 196 15.35 -22.34 -19.72
CA ALA A 196 14.74 -23.67 -19.66
C ALA A 196 13.64 -23.73 -18.59
N VAL A 197 12.71 -24.63 -18.78
CA VAL A 197 11.70 -25.00 -17.78
C VAL A 197 11.71 -26.50 -17.61
N THR A 198 11.96 -26.96 -16.39
CA THR A 198 11.97 -28.38 -16.04
C THR A 198 10.96 -28.65 -14.94
N SER A 199 10.14 -29.69 -15.09
CA SER A 199 9.16 -30.06 -14.08
C SER A 199 9.58 -31.37 -13.39
N SER A 200 9.35 -31.44 -12.08
CA SER A 200 9.42 -32.65 -11.29
C SER A 200 8.05 -32.93 -10.66
N ARG A 201 7.94 -34.06 -9.93
CA ARG A 201 6.67 -34.40 -9.27
C ARG A 201 6.18 -33.32 -8.27
N HIS A 202 7.09 -32.50 -7.71
CA HIS A 202 6.81 -31.57 -6.61
C HIS A 202 7.25 -30.13 -6.88
N ALA A 203 7.90 -29.84 -8.02
CA ALA A 203 8.43 -28.53 -8.31
C ALA A 203 8.49 -28.25 -9.81
N LEU A 204 8.35 -26.99 -10.14
CA LEU A 204 8.69 -26.40 -11.44
C LEU A 204 9.98 -25.61 -11.27
N TRP A 205 10.97 -25.91 -12.08
CA TRP A 205 12.25 -25.21 -12.12
C TRP A 205 12.28 -24.32 -13.36
N ILE A 206 12.63 -23.07 -13.15
CA ILE A 206 12.75 -22.07 -14.23
C ILE A 206 14.18 -21.57 -14.20
N ASP A 207 14.93 -21.91 -15.24
CA ASP A 207 16.29 -21.42 -15.44
C ASP A 207 16.20 -20.10 -16.21
N LEU A 208 16.88 -19.09 -15.71
CA LEU A 208 16.94 -17.77 -16.31
C LEU A 208 18.36 -17.49 -16.79
N ASP A 209 18.51 -16.75 -17.89
CA ASP A 209 19.75 -16.17 -18.41
C ASP A 209 19.62 -14.65 -18.72
#